data_14093c317a80065eb125e5bc0d74224e
#
_entry.id   14093c317a80065eb125e5bc0d74224e
#
_cell.length_a   1.000
_cell.length_b   1.000
_cell.length_c   1.000
_cell.angle_alpha   90.00
_cell.angle_beta   90.00
_cell.angle_gamma   90.00
#
_symmetry.space_group_name_H-M   'P 1'
#
loop_
_entity.id
_entity.type
_entity.pdbx_description
1 polymer ?
#
loop_
_entity_poly.entity_id
_entity_poly.type
_entity_poly.pdbx_seq_one_letter_code
_entity_poly.pdbx_strand_id
1 'polypeptide(L)'
;EMTRVHNGYASARLDYATSSEGNAYIGLNYAIPSNYDQLNFWVYGDNSGAQLALVTDTGSVNLGALNFSGWKLLTANLGAATAITGMIVSSDTELISAVYLDQLVLSYGGLTDTTAPKLSLQYNAASNTVTGTVKDDIDGAAVPTVRVTYDGKSYTSYTYNQSSGALSITLPAADGAQHRVSVVAGDASGNLSRAGVNAGTSSTTPAFADMQDHWANDAVAYLKRSGISNGSNGNFLPDTNISRQEFAVLLARYLGSSQDYSSVQLPFADTNEIASWALNGAKAMYSLGIIKGSSDGSGKLYFNPTANVSRQEAVTMLGRLTEKGYAQGALKFTDNSAIQSWAAEYVSTLSEHDGNPYGL
;
A
#
# COMPACT_ATOMS: atom_id res chain seq x y z
N GLU A 1 6.27 -10.58 0.71
CA GLU A 1 4.87 -10.71 1.13
C GLU A 1 4.07 -9.51 0.63
N MET A 2 2.91 -9.74 0.05
CA MET A 2 2.09 -8.68 -0.56
C MET A 2 0.79 -8.42 0.23
N THR A 3 0.54 -9.18 1.27
CA THR A 3 -0.69 -9.07 2.08
C THR A 3 -0.53 -8.21 3.33
N ARG A 4 0.69 -8.01 3.79
CA ARG A 4 1.04 -7.14 4.91
C ARG A 4 2.18 -6.23 4.49
N VAL A 5 1.84 -5.08 3.94
CA VAL A 5 2.79 -4.08 3.43
C VAL A 5 2.53 -2.78 4.19
N HIS A 6 3.58 -2.12 4.67
CA HIS A 6 3.45 -0.79 5.26
C HIS A 6 3.48 0.24 4.13
N ASN A 7 4.39 0.07 3.17
CA ASN A 7 4.52 0.98 2.05
C ASN A 7 4.96 0.24 0.78
N GLY A 8 4.41 0.61 -0.37
CA GLY A 8 4.75 0.02 -1.66
C GLY A 8 3.98 -1.26 -1.97
N TYR A 9 4.64 -2.27 -2.54
CA TYR A 9 4.00 -3.48 -3.08
C TYR A 9 4.30 -4.74 -2.31
N ALA A 10 5.34 -4.74 -1.48
CA ALA A 10 5.76 -5.91 -0.74
C ALA A 10 6.55 -5.54 0.51
N SER A 11 6.39 -6.33 1.55
CA SER A 11 7.23 -6.35 2.74
C SER A 11 8.06 -7.64 2.79
N ALA A 12 9.14 -7.64 3.55
CA ALA A 12 9.85 -8.86 3.87
C ALA A 12 9.12 -9.60 5.00
N ARG A 13 8.68 -10.82 4.74
CA ARG A 13 8.16 -11.72 5.78
C ARG A 13 9.32 -12.55 6.34
N LEU A 14 9.46 -12.55 7.65
CA LEU A 14 10.46 -13.31 8.39
C LEU A 14 9.73 -14.33 9.28
N ASP A 15 9.70 -15.58 8.85
CA ASP A 15 9.21 -16.69 9.67
C ASP A 15 10.29 -17.06 10.69
N TYR A 16 9.88 -17.27 11.94
CA TYR A 16 10.80 -17.63 13.01
C TYR A 16 10.22 -18.71 13.93
N ALA A 17 11.13 -19.49 14.52
CA ALA A 17 10.84 -20.42 15.58
C ALA A 17 11.85 -20.21 16.71
N THR A 18 11.37 -20.02 17.93
CA THR A 18 12.18 -19.92 19.14
C THR A 18 11.97 -21.14 20.02
N SER A 19 12.92 -21.44 20.87
CA SER A 19 12.79 -22.42 21.96
C SER A 19 13.27 -21.80 23.26
N SER A 20 12.99 -22.44 24.39
CA SER A 20 13.47 -22.03 25.70
C SER A 20 15.02 -21.94 25.80
N GLU A 21 15.74 -22.56 24.87
CA GLU A 21 17.19 -22.62 24.83
C GLU A 21 17.80 -21.97 23.58
N GLY A 22 16.98 -21.45 22.65
CA GLY A 22 17.46 -20.97 21.36
C GLY A 22 16.69 -19.80 20.78
N ASN A 23 17.43 -18.89 20.20
CA ASN A 23 16.94 -17.72 19.47
C ASN A 23 16.80 -18.03 17.99
N ALA A 24 15.82 -17.46 17.33
CA ALA A 24 15.77 -17.43 15.87
C ALA A 24 16.73 -16.36 15.34
N TYR A 25 17.66 -16.77 14.49
CA TYR A 25 18.60 -15.88 13.82
C TYR A 25 18.27 -15.82 12.33
N ILE A 26 18.10 -14.61 11.83
CA ILE A 26 17.84 -14.32 10.42
C ILE A 26 19.06 -13.58 9.88
N GLY A 27 19.84 -14.25 9.03
CA GLY A 27 21.04 -13.68 8.44
C GLY A 27 20.69 -12.58 7.43
N LEU A 28 21.34 -11.44 7.58
CA LEU A 28 21.36 -10.32 6.65
C LEU A 28 22.82 -10.05 6.28
N ASN A 29 23.03 -9.34 5.18
CA ASN A 29 24.38 -8.90 4.81
C ASN A 29 24.26 -7.55 4.12
N TYR A 30 24.36 -6.49 4.92
CA TYR A 30 24.21 -5.14 4.42
C TYR A 30 25.32 -4.24 4.99
N ALA A 31 26.18 -3.70 4.11
CA ALA A 31 27.19 -2.74 4.48
C ALA A 31 26.57 -1.38 4.81
N ILE A 32 26.94 -0.81 5.95
CA ILE A 32 26.50 0.52 6.37
C ILE A 32 27.47 1.54 5.80
N PRO A 33 27.04 2.49 4.96
CA PRO A 33 27.89 3.58 4.53
C PRO A 33 28.34 4.42 5.73
N SER A 34 29.56 4.96 5.68
CA SER A 34 30.27 5.57 6.82
C SER A 34 29.62 6.83 7.43
N ASN A 35 28.61 7.38 6.79
CA ASN A 35 27.88 8.56 7.23
C ASN A 35 26.51 8.25 7.86
N TYR A 36 26.18 6.99 8.08
CA TYR A 36 24.92 6.59 8.72
C TYR A 36 25.17 5.94 10.07
N ASP A 37 24.40 6.33 11.06
CA ASP A 37 24.48 5.83 12.44
C ASP A 37 23.17 5.27 12.98
N GLN A 38 22.08 5.34 12.20
CA GLN A 38 20.78 4.81 12.56
C GLN A 38 20.16 4.02 11.41
N LEU A 39 19.38 2.98 11.76
CA LEU A 39 18.48 2.27 10.87
C LEU A 39 17.05 2.47 11.38
N ASN A 40 16.20 3.00 10.53
CA ASN A 40 14.76 3.13 10.76
C ASN A 40 14.02 2.14 9.87
N PHE A 41 13.06 1.41 10.42
CA PHE A 41 12.26 0.46 9.65
C PHE A 41 10.94 0.15 10.32
N TRP A 42 9.96 -0.18 9.50
CA TRP A 42 8.66 -0.57 9.98
C TRP A 42 8.61 -2.06 10.24
N VAL A 43 8.06 -2.43 11.39
CA VAL A 43 7.84 -3.82 11.81
C VAL A 43 6.36 -4.04 12.05
N TYR A 44 5.79 -5.06 11.42
CA TYR A 44 4.46 -5.55 11.78
C TYR A 44 4.62 -6.62 12.84
N GLY A 45 4.24 -6.26 14.06
CA GLY A 45 4.34 -7.15 15.22
C GLY A 45 3.23 -8.18 15.23
N ASP A 46 3.53 -9.32 15.83
CA ASP A 46 2.65 -10.47 15.97
C ASP A 46 2.02 -10.59 17.37
N ASN A 47 2.31 -9.62 18.25
CA ASN A 47 1.88 -9.60 19.65
C ASN A 47 2.35 -10.83 20.46
N SER A 48 3.47 -11.43 20.08
CA SER A 48 4.05 -12.61 20.73
C SER A 48 4.75 -12.31 22.05
N GLY A 49 5.16 -11.05 22.26
CA GLY A 49 6.02 -10.65 23.37
C GLY A 49 7.50 -11.02 23.17
N ALA A 50 7.86 -11.69 22.09
CA ALA A 50 9.24 -12.02 21.78
C ALA A 50 10.11 -10.76 21.68
N GLN A 51 11.39 -10.85 22.05
CA GLN A 51 12.35 -9.76 21.95
C GLN A 51 12.95 -9.73 20.53
N LEU A 52 12.99 -8.56 19.94
CA LEU A 52 13.63 -8.32 18.64
C LEU A 52 14.94 -7.58 18.83
N ALA A 53 15.98 -8.02 18.16
CA ALA A 53 17.28 -7.34 18.13
C ALA A 53 17.86 -7.32 16.71
N LEU A 54 18.50 -6.22 16.34
CA LEU A 54 19.34 -6.11 15.14
C LEU A 54 20.74 -6.56 15.49
N VAL A 55 21.39 -7.34 14.62
CA VAL A 55 22.76 -7.78 14.78
C VAL A 55 23.65 -7.03 13.81
N THR A 56 24.73 -6.46 14.33
CA THR A 56 25.75 -5.74 13.56
C THR A 56 27.12 -6.41 13.75
N ASP A 57 28.10 -5.97 13.01
CA ASP A 57 29.52 -6.37 13.18
C ASP A 57 30.14 -5.94 14.52
N THR A 58 29.49 -5.01 15.23
CA THR A 58 29.93 -4.53 16.55
C THR A 58 29.12 -5.08 17.72
N GLY A 59 28.03 -5.81 17.46
CA GLY A 59 27.17 -6.40 18.49
C GLY A 59 25.68 -6.32 18.15
N SER A 60 24.85 -6.58 19.16
CA SER A 60 23.40 -6.57 19.00
C SER A 60 22.76 -5.30 19.55
N VAL A 61 21.82 -4.72 18.80
CA VAL A 61 21.01 -3.57 19.19
C VAL A 61 19.60 -4.06 19.55
N ASN A 62 19.23 -3.93 20.82
CA ASN A 62 17.90 -4.33 21.27
C ASN A 62 16.83 -3.35 20.73
N LEU A 63 15.81 -3.89 20.10
CA LEU A 63 14.68 -3.14 19.53
C LEU A 63 13.41 -3.24 20.36
N GLY A 64 13.44 -4.06 21.42
CA GLY A 64 12.33 -4.25 22.35
C GLY A 64 11.44 -5.43 22.02
N ALA A 65 10.34 -5.54 22.79
CA ALA A 65 9.41 -6.66 22.70
C ALA A 65 8.36 -6.44 21.60
N LEU A 66 8.01 -7.53 20.92
CA LEU A 66 6.92 -7.62 19.93
C LEU A 66 5.56 -7.74 20.63
N ASN A 67 5.26 -6.83 21.56
CA ASN A 67 4.02 -6.77 22.34
C ASN A 67 2.96 -5.88 21.69
N PHE A 68 2.97 -5.79 20.37
CA PHE A 68 2.04 -5.00 19.58
C PHE A 68 1.58 -5.78 18.36
N SER A 69 0.40 -5.42 17.87
CA SER A 69 -0.15 -5.91 16.59
C SER A 69 -0.28 -4.73 15.64
N GLY A 70 0.15 -4.90 14.40
CA GLY A 70 0.16 -3.85 13.39
C GLY A 70 1.55 -3.26 13.16
N TRP A 71 1.63 -2.23 12.33
CA TRP A 71 2.88 -1.59 11.96
C TRP A 71 3.36 -0.63 13.05
N LYS A 72 4.65 -0.70 13.37
CA LYS A 72 5.35 0.20 14.29
C LYS A 72 6.71 0.54 13.70
N LEU A 73 7.06 1.83 13.70
CA LEU A 73 8.41 2.29 13.36
C LEU A 73 9.35 1.95 14.51
N LEU A 74 10.44 1.25 14.20
CA LEU A 74 11.54 0.98 15.11
C LEU A 74 12.80 1.67 14.59
N THR A 75 13.61 2.15 15.53
CA THR A 75 14.91 2.80 15.26
C THR A 75 16.00 2.03 15.97
N ALA A 76 17.01 1.62 15.24
CA ALA A 76 18.24 1.03 15.77
C ALA A 76 19.37 2.06 15.70
N ASN A 77 19.99 2.37 16.81
CA ASN A 77 21.23 3.13 16.81
C ASN A 77 22.39 2.18 16.48
N LEU A 78 23.05 2.44 15.35
CA LEU A 78 24.09 1.59 14.80
C LEU A 78 25.48 1.92 15.38
N GLY A 79 25.64 3.11 15.97
CA GLY A 79 26.93 3.57 16.54
C GLY A 79 28.05 3.53 15.50
N ALA A 80 29.11 2.78 15.82
CA ALA A 80 30.28 2.61 14.94
C ALA A 80 30.18 1.35 14.04
N ALA A 81 29.03 0.71 13.94
CA ALA A 81 28.86 -0.48 13.10
C ALA A 81 29.06 -0.15 11.62
N THR A 82 29.71 -1.05 10.91
CA THR A 82 29.97 -0.94 9.47
C THR A 82 29.13 -1.93 8.65
N ALA A 83 28.48 -2.88 9.32
CA ALA A 83 27.61 -3.85 8.67
C ALA A 83 26.47 -4.31 9.59
N ILE A 84 25.30 -4.54 8.97
CA ILE A 84 24.18 -5.28 9.54
C ILE A 84 24.34 -6.73 9.10
N THR A 85 24.44 -7.65 10.07
CA THR A 85 24.69 -9.06 9.81
C THR A 85 23.45 -9.94 10.02
N GLY A 86 22.46 -9.45 10.74
CA GLY A 86 21.24 -10.22 10.96
C GLY A 86 20.24 -9.56 11.87
N MET A 87 19.21 -10.33 12.17
CA MET A 87 18.21 -10.05 13.21
C MET A 87 18.05 -11.27 14.10
N ILE A 88 17.79 -11.04 15.39
CA ILE A 88 17.47 -12.07 16.35
C ILE A 88 16.05 -11.85 16.87
N VAL A 89 15.28 -12.94 16.91
CA VAL A 89 14.04 -13.02 17.69
C VAL A 89 14.27 -14.01 18.80
N SER A 90 14.05 -13.59 20.03
CA SER A 90 14.25 -14.43 21.23
C SER A 90 12.98 -14.45 22.09
N SER A 91 12.76 -15.58 22.77
CA SER A 91 11.64 -15.77 23.68
C SER A 91 12.03 -16.81 24.72
N ASP A 92 11.48 -16.65 25.92
CA ASP A 92 11.63 -17.66 26.99
C ASP A 92 10.69 -18.88 26.77
N THR A 93 9.88 -18.84 25.74
CA THR A 93 8.94 -19.90 25.38
C THR A 93 9.12 -20.32 23.93
N GLU A 94 8.64 -21.52 23.62
CA GLU A 94 8.58 -21.97 22.23
C GLU A 94 7.51 -21.19 21.47
N LEU A 95 7.93 -20.51 20.41
CA LEU A 95 7.07 -19.73 19.51
C LEU A 95 7.38 -20.09 18.07
N ILE A 96 6.33 -20.22 17.26
CA ILE A 96 6.41 -20.27 15.80
C ILE A 96 5.51 -19.16 15.27
N SER A 97 6.11 -18.17 14.65
CA SER A 97 5.38 -17.00 14.18
C SER A 97 6.11 -16.30 13.03
N ALA A 98 5.63 -15.13 12.62
CA ALA A 98 6.25 -14.31 11.59
C ALA A 98 6.13 -12.83 11.92
N VAL A 99 7.19 -12.09 11.65
CA VAL A 99 7.18 -10.62 11.59
C VAL A 99 7.34 -10.16 10.16
N TYR A 100 6.88 -8.97 9.87
CA TYR A 100 7.05 -8.38 8.55
C TYR A 100 7.87 -7.09 8.70
N LEU A 101 8.82 -6.90 7.80
CA LEU A 101 9.67 -5.71 7.76
C LEU A 101 9.37 -4.94 6.49
N ASP A 102 9.34 -3.63 6.61
CA ASP A 102 9.18 -2.73 5.49
C ASP A 102 9.95 -1.43 5.68
N GLN A 103 10.28 -0.76 4.59
CA GLN A 103 10.96 0.54 4.57
C GLN A 103 12.20 0.62 5.49
N LEU A 104 13.22 -0.19 5.19
CA LEU A 104 14.49 -0.08 5.90
C LEU A 104 15.25 1.14 5.37
N VAL A 105 15.45 2.14 6.23
CA VAL A 105 16.07 3.42 5.87
C VAL A 105 17.20 3.73 6.82
N LEU A 106 18.40 3.94 6.28
CA LEU A 106 19.53 4.45 7.04
C LEU A 106 19.45 5.97 7.18
N SER A 107 19.73 6.50 8.36
CA SER A 107 19.78 7.92 8.65
C SER A 107 21.02 8.29 9.46
N TYR A 108 21.31 9.59 9.52
CA TYR A 108 22.41 10.14 10.30
C TYR A 108 21.87 11.09 11.37
N GLY A 109 22.36 10.89 12.61
CA GLY A 109 22.27 11.88 13.68
C GLY A 109 20.87 12.27 14.12
N GLY A 110 20.01 11.34 14.49
CA GLY A 110 18.77 11.63 15.27
C GLY A 110 17.93 12.80 14.75
N LEU A 111 17.89 13.01 13.44
CA LEU A 111 17.09 14.07 12.83
C LEU A 111 15.61 13.80 13.08
N THR A 112 14.96 14.71 13.78
CA THR A 112 13.50 14.77 13.87
C THR A 112 12.94 15.45 12.63
N ASP A 113 13.26 14.89 11.46
CA ASP A 113 12.64 15.33 10.22
C ASP A 113 11.21 14.78 10.16
N THR A 114 10.24 15.65 10.04
CA THR A 114 8.81 15.31 9.94
C THR A 114 8.21 15.78 8.63
N THR A 115 9.03 16.31 7.73
CA THR A 115 8.61 16.78 6.42
C THR A 115 8.85 15.70 5.36
N ALA A 116 7.92 15.53 4.46
CA ALA A 116 8.08 14.59 3.36
C ALA A 116 8.71 15.28 2.15
N PRO A 117 9.46 14.54 1.29
CA PRO A 117 10.06 15.11 0.11
C PRO A 117 9.03 15.82 -0.80
N LYS A 118 9.38 16.97 -1.33
CA LYS A 118 8.58 17.67 -2.36
C LYS A 118 8.77 16.98 -3.69
N LEU A 119 7.67 16.56 -4.29
CA LEU A 119 7.63 15.79 -5.53
C LEU A 119 6.81 16.53 -6.58
N SER A 120 7.39 16.75 -7.76
CA SER A 120 6.68 17.27 -8.93
C SER A 120 6.81 16.34 -10.11
N LEU A 121 5.75 16.19 -10.91
CA LEU A 121 5.75 15.37 -12.12
C LEU A 121 5.08 16.12 -13.27
N GLN A 122 5.63 15.98 -14.48
CA GLN A 122 5.07 16.51 -15.72
C GLN A 122 5.24 15.50 -16.85
N TYR A 123 4.17 15.25 -17.58
CA TYR A 123 4.20 14.43 -18.78
C TYR A 123 4.57 15.28 -20.00
N ASN A 124 5.50 14.81 -20.80
CA ASN A 124 5.88 15.39 -22.09
C ASN A 124 5.40 14.46 -23.21
N ALA A 125 4.35 14.86 -23.91
CA ALA A 125 3.77 14.07 -24.98
C ALA A 125 4.70 13.95 -26.22
N ALA A 126 5.54 14.94 -26.50
CA ALA A 126 6.43 14.91 -27.67
C ALA A 126 7.54 13.87 -27.52
N SER A 127 8.05 13.67 -26.32
CA SER A 127 9.09 12.67 -26.02
C SER A 127 8.54 11.38 -25.39
N ASN A 128 7.25 11.32 -25.09
CA ASN A 128 6.59 10.25 -24.35
C ASN A 128 7.34 9.90 -23.04
N THR A 129 7.69 10.93 -22.29
CA THR A 129 8.40 10.81 -21.02
C THR A 129 7.67 11.53 -19.91
N VAL A 130 7.85 11.08 -18.67
CA VAL A 130 7.49 11.85 -17.49
C VAL A 130 8.77 12.37 -16.86
N THR A 131 8.84 13.67 -16.65
CA THR A 131 9.96 14.33 -15.95
C THR A 131 9.46 14.90 -14.64
N GLY A 132 10.35 15.05 -13.68
CA GLY A 132 10.00 15.60 -12.39
C GLY A 132 11.20 15.95 -11.54
N THR A 133 10.90 16.43 -10.33
CA THR A 133 11.92 16.70 -9.32
C THR A 133 11.48 16.09 -8.00
N VAL A 134 12.43 15.53 -7.28
CA VAL A 134 12.27 15.02 -5.92
C VAL A 134 13.32 15.71 -5.06
N LYS A 135 12.90 16.46 -4.06
CA LYS A 135 13.80 17.16 -3.15
C LYS A 135 13.18 17.21 -1.76
N ASP A 136 14.00 16.97 -0.79
CA ASP A 136 13.68 17.13 0.62
C ASP A 136 14.34 18.39 1.19
N ASP A 137 13.83 18.91 2.29
CA ASP A 137 14.35 20.13 2.92
C ASP A 137 15.62 19.85 3.76
N ILE A 138 15.81 18.62 4.21
CA ILE A 138 17.01 18.17 4.96
C ILE A 138 17.92 17.33 4.07
N ASP A 139 17.40 16.27 3.44
CA ASP A 139 18.18 15.39 2.56
C ASP A 139 18.51 15.99 1.20
N GLY A 140 17.90 17.12 0.85
CA GLY A 140 18.08 17.78 -0.44
C GLY A 140 17.58 16.87 -1.58
N ALA A 141 18.48 16.56 -2.51
CA ALA A 141 18.20 15.65 -3.63
C ALA A 141 18.64 14.20 -3.37
N ALA A 142 19.28 13.92 -2.25
CA ALA A 142 19.76 12.58 -1.89
C ALA A 142 18.68 11.71 -1.24
N VAL A 143 17.43 11.83 -1.69
CA VAL A 143 16.30 11.06 -1.19
C VAL A 143 16.52 9.57 -1.44
N PRO A 144 16.56 8.72 -0.40
CA PRO A 144 16.97 7.33 -0.53
C PRO A 144 15.96 6.44 -1.24
N THR A 145 14.68 6.81 -1.20
CA THR A 145 13.61 6.01 -1.81
C THR A 145 12.93 6.79 -2.92
N VAL A 146 13.02 6.28 -4.16
CA VAL A 146 12.19 6.70 -5.29
C VAL A 146 11.65 5.44 -5.95
N ARG A 147 10.34 5.29 -5.98
CA ARG A 147 9.65 4.16 -6.62
C ARG A 147 8.67 4.67 -7.65
N VAL A 148 8.67 4.07 -8.80
CA VAL A 148 7.80 4.42 -9.91
C VAL A 148 6.85 3.27 -10.20
N THR A 149 5.60 3.61 -10.47
CA THR A 149 4.60 2.68 -10.99
C THR A 149 4.00 3.19 -12.28
N TYR A 150 3.71 2.27 -13.17
CA TYR A 150 2.98 2.49 -14.41
C TYR A 150 1.72 1.62 -14.37
N ASP A 151 0.56 2.23 -14.40
CA ASP A 151 -0.74 1.56 -14.21
C ASP A 151 -0.75 0.64 -12.98
N GLY A 152 -0.24 1.15 -11.85
CA GLY A 152 -0.20 0.44 -10.58
C GLY A 152 0.83 -0.69 -10.48
N LYS A 153 1.56 -1.01 -11.55
CA LYS A 153 2.63 -2.01 -11.54
C LYS A 153 3.98 -1.36 -11.38
N SER A 154 4.89 -2.02 -10.65
CA SER A 154 6.27 -1.53 -10.49
C SER A 154 6.92 -1.29 -11.85
N TYR A 155 7.57 -0.15 -11.99
CA TYR A 155 8.17 0.31 -13.23
C TYR A 155 9.61 0.75 -13.02
N THR A 156 10.54 0.23 -13.81
CA THR A 156 11.99 0.39 -13.62
C THR A 156 12.69 1.23 -14.69
N SER A 157 11.99 1.57 -15.79
CA SER A 157 12.58 2.40 -16.86
C SER A 157 12.59 3.87 -16.50
N TYR A 158 13.33 4.21 -15.45
CA TYR A 158 13.53 5.60 -15.01
C TYR A 158 14.96 5.83 -14.52
N THR A 159 15.35 7.09 -14.51
CA THR A 159 16.59 7.58 -13.90
C THR A 159 16.27 8.62 -12.85
N TYR A 160 16.96 8.55 -11.73
CA TYR A 160 16.91 9.54 -10.65
C TYR A 160 18.32 10.04 -10.34
N ASN A 161 18.52 11.33 -10.42
CA ASN A 161 19.80 11.96 -10.12
C ASN A 161 19.79 12.49 -8.69
N GLN A 162 20.48 11.81 -7.80
CA GLN A 162 20.54 12.17 -6.38
C GLN A 162 21.26 13.50 -6.09
N SER A 163 22.04 14.04 -7.03
CA SER A 163 22.68 15.35 -6.84
C SER A 163 21.77 16.51 -7.19
N SER A 164 20.90 16.36 -8.19
CA SER A 164 20.00 17.42 -8.67
C SER A 164 18.56 17.24 -8.27
N GLY A 165 18.16 16.04 -7.89
CA GLY A 165 16.77 15.65 -7.67
C GLY A 165 15.97 15.42 -8.95
N ALA A 166 16.63 15.42 -10.11
CA ALA A 166 15.95 15.22 -11.39
C ALA A 166 15.51 13.77 -11.57
N LEU A 167 14.24 13.60 -11.89
CA LEU A 167 13.61 12.32 -12.22
C LEU A 167 13.21 12.32 -13.70
N SER A 168 13.54 11.26 -14.42
CA SER A 168 13.11 11.05 -15.80
C SER A 168 12.63 9.61 -15.97
N ILE A 169 11.40 9.45 -16.46
CA ILE A 169 10.73 8.16 -16.65
C ILE A 169 10.44 8.00 -18.13
N THR A 170 11.05 7.01 -18.78
CA THR A 170 10.79 6.68 -20.19
C THR A 170 9.60 5.75 -20.25
N LEU A 171 8.54 6.13 -20.94
CA LEU A 171 7.31 5.33 -21.01
C LEU A 171 7.38 4.30 -22.14
N PRO A 172 6.56 3.25 -22.10
CA PRO A 172 6.35 2.34 -23.22
C PRO A 172 5.86 3.10 -24.46
N ALA A 173 5.99 2.49 -25.64
CA ALA A 173 5.44 3.08 -26.87
C ALA A 173 3.95 3.41 -26.67
N ALA A 174 3.55 4.58 -27.17
CA ALA A 174 2.17 5.03 -27.07
C ALA A 174 1.23 4.05 -27.78
N ASP A 175 0.20 3.60 -27.10
CA ASP A 175 -0.82 2.65 -27.57
C ASP A 175 -2.17 3.35 -27.85
N GLY A 176 -2.19 4.69 -27.76
CA GLY A 176 -3.40 5.50 -27.93
C GLY A 176 -4.29 5.57 -26.69
N ALA A 177 -3.82 5.07 -25.54
CA ALA A 177 -4.53 5.12 -24.29
C ALA A 177 -3.88 6.09 -23.29
N GLN A 178 -4.65 6.48 -22.28
CA GLN A 178 -4.12 7.21 -21.13
C GLN A 178 -3.68 6.23 -20.05
N HIS A 179 -2.51 6.47 -19.48
CA HIS A 179 -1.89 5.66 -18.46
C HIS A 179 -1.61 6.49 -17.21
N ARG A 180 -1.59 5.85 -16.05
CA ARG A 180 -1.24 6.50 -14.80
C ARG A 180 0.21 6.19 -14.43
N VAL A 181 1.03 7.22 -14.33
CA VAL A 181 2.37 7.15 -13.77
C VAL A 181 2.31 7.70 -12.36
N SER A 182 2.75 6.93 -11.38
CA SER A 182 2.81 7.39 -9.99
C SER A 182 4.22 7.19 -9.43
N VAL A 183 4.63 8.11 -8.57
CA VAL A 183 5.94 8.11 -7.93
C VAL A 183 5.74 8.24 -6.43
N VAL A 184 6.43 7.41 -5.68
CA VAL A 184 6.58 7.52 -4.23
C VAL A 184 8.02 7.90 -3.95
N ALA A 185 8.22 8.93 -3.14
CA ALA A 185 9.53 9.33 -2.65
C ALA A 185 9.55 9.31 -1.12
N GLY A 186 10.62 8.79 -0.54
CA GLY A 186 10.81 8.72 0.91
C GLY A 186 12.18 9.25 1.29
N ASP A 187 12.23 10.12 2.32
CA ASP A 187 13.45 10.66 2.89
C ASP A 187 14.18 9.66 3.80
N ALA A 188 15.29 10.07 4.38
CA ALA A 188 16.07 9.25 5.30
C ALA A 188 15.38 9.09 6.67
N SER A 189 14.43 9.93 7.01
CA SER A 189 13.64 9.88 8.25
C SER A 189 12.37 9.03 8.12
N GLY A 190 12.06 8.56 6.89
CA GLY A 190 10.92 7.69 6.60
C GLY A 190 9.64 8.44 6.26
N ASN A 191 9.68 9.78 6.09
CA ASN A 191 8.52 10.53 5.61
C ASN A 191 8.35 10.31 4.11
N LEU A 192 7.10 10.15 3.68
CA LEU A 192 6.77 9.78 2.30
C LEU A 192 5.93 10.83 1.62
N SER A 193 6.23 11.06 0.36
CA SER A 193 5.35 11.79 -0.55
C SER A 193 4.99 10.95 -1.75
N ARG A 194 3.87 11.31 -2.37
CA ARG A 194 3.38 10.66 -3.59
C ARG A 194 2.90 11.71 -4.57
N ALA A 195 3.17 11.49 -5.84
CA ALA A 195 2.59 12.26 -6.93
C ALA A 195 2.25 11.32 -8.08
N GLY A 196 1.31 11.75 -8.91
CA GLY A 196 0.96 10.99 -10.09
C GLY A 196 0.54 11.91 -11.22
N VAL A 197 0.84 11.48 -12.44
CA VAL A 197 0.48 12.18 -13.67
C VAL A 197 -0.14 11.21 -14.66
N ASN A 198 -1.12 11.69 -15.42
CA ASN A 198 -1.65 10.93 -16.54
C ASN A 198 -0.76 11.17 -17.76
N ALA A 199 -0.36 10.08 -18.42
CA ALA A 199 0.47 10.06 -19.62
C ALA A 199 -0.30 9.43 -20.78
N GLY A 200 -0.05 9.90 -21.99
CA GLY A 200 -0.79 9.49 -23.19
C GLY A 200 -1.99 10.39 -23.49
N THR A 201 -2.71 10.05 -24.51
CA THR A 201 -3.90 10.79 -24.94
C THR A 201 -5.14 10.20 -24.28
N SER A 202 -6.04 11.06 -23.80
CA SER A 202 -7.38 10.60 -23.40
C SER A 202 -8.03 9.92 -24.61
N SER A 203 -8.51 8.68 -24.41
CA SER A 203 -9.14 7.94 -25.48
C SER A 203 -10.46 8.59 -25.86
N THR A 204 -10.59 9.01 -27.13
CA THR A 204 -11.88 9.46 -27.68
C THR A 204 -12.82 8.28 -27.93
N THR A 205 -12.30 7.06 -27.95
CA THR A 205 -13.11 5.84 -28.10
C THR A 205 -13.51 5.35 -26.71
N PRO A 206 -14.79 5.24 -26.40
CA PRO A 206 -15.24 4.80 -25.09
C PRO A 206 -14.85 3.35 -24.84
N ALA A 207 -14.47 3.05 -23.61
CA ALA A 207 -14.13 1.70 -23.19
C ALA A 207 -15.30 0.73 -23.30
N PHE A 208 -16.50 1.23 -23.06
CA PHE A 208 -17.77 0.54 -23.22
C PHE A 208 -18.76 1.45 -23.96
N ALA A 209 -19.79 0.89 -24.59
CA ALA A 209 -20.71 1.63 -25.44
C ALA A 209 -21.44 2.77 -24.69
N ASP A 210 -21.70 2.59 -23.40
CA ASP A 210 -22.38 3.55 -22.53
C ASP A 210 -21.46 4.56 -21.84
N MET A 211 -20.17 4.57 -22.19
CA MET A 211 -19.18 5.49 -21.63
C MET A 211 -18.88 6.69 -22.53
N GLN A 212 -19.62 6.84 -23.65
CA GLN A 212 -19.42 7.98 -24.56
C GLN A 212 -19.65 9.29 -23.80
N ASP A 213 -18.66 10.17 -23.86
CA ASP A 213 -18.64 11.49 -23.20
C ASP A 213 -18.84 11.47 -21.67
N HIS A 214 -18.73 10.31 -21.04
CA HIS A 214 -18.85 10.18 -19.59
C HIS A 214 -17.54 10.58 -18.90
N TRP A 215 -17.61 11.38 -17.84
CA TRP A 215 -16.46 11.89 -17.09
C TRP A 215 -15.52 10.82 -16.57
N ALA A 216 -16.03 9.62 -16.28
CA ALA A 216 -15.26 8.50 -15.77
C ALA A 216 -14.65 7.61 -16.89
N ASN A 217 -14.80 7.98 -18.18
CA ASN A 217 -14.37 7.13 -19.30
C ASN A 217 -12.91 6.68 -19.18
N ASP A 218 -12.00 7.57 -18.84
CA ASP A 218 -10.56 7.24 -18.72
C ASP A 218 -10.27 6.27 -17.59
N ALA A 219 -10.93 6.47 -16.42
CA ALA A 219 -10.83 5.55 -15.30
C ALA A 219 -11.39 4.17 -15.65
N VAL A 220 -12.53 4.13 -16.33
CA VAL A 220 -13.17 2.88 -16.76
C VAL A 220 -12.35 2.19 -17.86
N ALA A 221 -11.76 2.95 -18.77
CA ALA A 221 -10.83 2.41 -19.77
C ALA A 221 -9.61 1.75 -19.10
N TYR A 222 -9.09 2.35 -18.04
CA TYR A 222 -8.04 1.75 -17.21
C TYR A 222 -8.52 0.42 -16.59
N LEU A 223 -9.69 0.40 -15.93
CA LEU A 223 -10.23 -0.82 -15.32
C LEU A 223 -10.41 -1.95 -16.33
N LYS A 224 -10.89 -1.62 -17.54
CA LYS A 224 -11.06 -2.60 -18.62
C LYS A 224 -9.71 -3.15 -19.12
N ARG A 225 -8.78 -2.26 -19.40
CA ARG A 225 -7.44 -2.60 -19.92
C ARG A 225 -6.63 -3.43 -18.92
N SER A 226 -6.79 -3.13 -17.63
CA SER A 226 -6.14 -3.88 -16.54
C SER A 226 -6.88 -5.18 -16.19
N GLY A 227 -7.97 -5.52 -16.87
CA GLY A 227 -8.75 -6.73 -16.60
C GLY A 227 -9.53 -6.69 -15.27
N ILE A 228 -9.62 -5.51 -14.63
CA ILE A 228 -10.33 -5.34 -13.35
C ILE A 228 -11.83 -5.36 -13.59
N SER A 229 -12.32 -4.65 -14.61
CA SER A 229 -13.72 -4.68 -15.01
C SER A 229 -13.89 -5.12 -16.45
N ASN A 230 -14.78 -6.09 -16.66
CA ASN A 230 -15.16 -6.56 -18.00
C ASN A 230 -16.51 -5.99 -18.47
N GLY A 231 -17.17 -5.22 -17.61
CA GLY A 231 -18.54 -4.76 -17.87
C GLY A 231 -19.57 -5.88 -17.89
N SER A 232 -20.77 -5.56 -18.32
CA SER A 232 -21.86 -6.51 -18.50
C SER A 232 -22.55 -6.24 -19.84
N ASN A 233 -22.68 -7.26 -20.68
CA ASN A 233 -23.30 -7.16 -22.02
C ASN A 233 -22.77 -5.99 -22.88
N GLY A 234 -21.44 -5.71 -22.79
CA GLY A 234 -20.80 -4.63 -23.53
C GLY A 234 -20.93 -3.24 -22.91
N ASN A 235 -21.58 -3.11 -21.77
CA ASN A 235 -21.77 -1.87 -21.03
C ASN A 235 -21.03 -1.89 -19.68
N PHE A 236 -20.70 -0.70 -19.18
CA PHE A 236 -20.13 -0.52 -17.84
C PHE A 236 -21.19 -0.22 -16.79
N LEU A 237 -22.25 0.44 -17.19
CA LEU A 237 -23.37 0.91 -16.35
C LEU A 237 -22.91 1.95 -15.30
N PRO A 238 -22.32 3.09 -15.72
CA PRO A 238 -21.63 4.03 -14.84
C PRO A 238 -22.52 4.64 -13.76
N ASP A 239 -23.79 4.84 -14.04
CA ASP A 239 -24.76 5.48 -13.14
C ASP A 239 -25.57 4.47 -12.31
N THR A 240 -25.24 3.20 -12.41
CA THR A 240 -25.90 2.13 -11.65
C THR A 240 -25.14 1.88 -10.35
N ASN A 241 -25.87 1.71 -9.26
CA ASN A 241 -25.25 1.35 -7.99
C ASN A 241 -24.56 -0.02 -8.09
N ILE A 242 -23.37 -0.12 -7.57
CA ILE A 242 -22.63 -1.37 -7.49
C ILE A 242 -23.00 -2.17 -6.24
N SER A 243 -23.20 -3.46 -6.37
CA SER A 243 -23.42 -4.36 -5.23
C SER A 243 -22.12 -4.71 -4.51
N ARG A 244 -22.25 -5.14 -3.24
CA ARG A 244 -21.04 -5.54 -2.45
C ARG A 244 -20.31 -6.71 -3.07
N GLN A 245 -21.00 -7.69 -3.63
CA GLN A 245 -20.34 -8.81 -4.30
C GLN A 245 -19.57 -8.38 -5.57
N GLU A 246 -20.13 -7.45 -6.36
CA GLU A 246 -19.44 -6.89 -7.53
C GLU A 246 -18.20 -6.10 -7.12
N PHE A 247 -18.34 -5.25 -6.10
CA PHE A 247 -17.20 -4.47 -5.60
C PHE A 247 -16.09 -5.36 -5.05
N ALA A 248 -16.43 -6.43 -4.32
CA ALA A 248 -15.46 -7.42 -3.84
C ALA A 248 -14.68 -8.08 -4.99
N VAL A 249 -15.35 -8.39 -6.10
CA VAL A 249 -14.69 -8.95 -7.28
C VAL A 249 -13.76 -7.94 -7.95
N LEU A 250 -14.17 -6.67 -8.06
CA LEU A 250 -13.29 -5.62 -8.60
C LEU A 250 -12.02 -5.47 -7.75
N LEU A 251 -12.16 -5.46 -6.43
CA LEU A 251 -11.00 -5.37 -5.52
C LEU A 251 -10.10 -6.60 -5.63
N ALA A 252 -10.66 -7.80 -5.70
CA ALA A 252 -9.89 -9.03 -5.88
C ALA A 252 -9.10 -9.04 -7.19
N ARG A 253 -9.69 -8.56 -8.28
CA ARG A 253 -9.01 -8.43 -9.58
C ARG A 253 -7.95 -7.33 -9.56
N TYR A 254 -8.21 -6.20 -8.89
CA TYR A 254 -7.22 -5.14 -8.70
C TYR A 254 -5.96 -5.63 -8.00
N LEU A 255 -6.12 -6.47 -6.98
CA LEU A 255 -5.00 -7.11 -6.27
C LEU A 255 -4.26 -8.16 -7.11
N GLY A 256 -4.75 -8.47 -8.31
CA GLY A 256 -4.17 -9.50 -9.17
C GLY A 256 -4.25 -10.90 -8.53
N SER A 257 -5.24 -11.10 -7.66
CA SER A 257 -5.42 -12.35 -6.91
C SER A 257 -5.84 -13.47 -7.85
N SER A 258 -4.84 -14.12 -8.46
CA SER A 258 -5.01 -15.41 -9.13
C SER A 258 -4.98 -16.59 -8.14
N GLN A 259 -4.82 -16.30 -6.85
CA GLN A 259 -4.75 -17.29 -5.79
C GLN A 259 -6.12 -17.93 -5.58
N ASP A 260 -6.12 -19.24 -5.37
CA ASP A 260 -7.32 -19.99 -5.01
C ASP A 260 -7.66 -19.80 -3.53
N TYR A 261 -8.80 -19.20 -3.25
CA TYR A 261 -9.35 -19.03 -1.91
C TYR A 261 -10.49 -20.03 -1.61
N SER A 262 -10.61 -21.12 -2.37
CA SER A 262 -11.70 -22.09 -2.21
C SER A 262 -11.77 -22.70 -0.80
N SER A 263 -10.63 -22.88 -0.13
CA SER A 263 -10.53 -23.41 1.23
C SER A 263 -10.97 -22.43 2.33
N VAL A 264 -11.08 -21.13 2.02
CA VAL A 264 -11.50 -20.11 3.00
C VAL A 264 -12.97 -20.29 3.34
N GLN A 265 -13.27 -20.40 4.64
CA GLN A 265 -14.63 -20.43 5.14
C GLN A 265 -15.08 -19.01 5.50
N LEU A 266 -16.24 -18.61 4.99
CA LEU A 266 -16.82 -17.32 5.33
C LEU A 266 -17.71 -17.46 6.57
N PRO A 267 -17.64 -16.51 7.54
CA PRO A 267 -18.45 -16.56 8.75
C PRO A 267 -19.84 -15.96 8.56
N PHE A 268 -20.23 -15.62 7.32
CA PHE A 268 -21.46 -14.87 7.04
C PHE A 268 -22.66 -15.79 6.97
N ALA A 269 -23.75 -15.39 7.61
CA ALA A 269 -25.00 -16.16 7.65
C ALA A 269 -25.65 -16.29 6.26
N ASP A 270 -25.36 -15.34 5.37
CA ASP A 270 -25.86 -15.24 3.99
C ASP A 270 -24.83 -15.67 2.93
N THR A 271 -23.84 -16.47 3.32
CA THR A 271 -22.80 -16.97 2.39
C THR A 271 -23.40 -17.67 1.16
N ASN A 272 -24.52 -18.37 1.33
CA ASN A 272 -25.23 -19.07 0.27
C ASN A 272 -25.95 -18.15 -0.73
N GLU A 273 -26.09 -16.86 -0.42
CA GLU A 273 -26.67 -15.84 -1.29
C GLU A 273 -25.63 -15.18 -2.20
N ILE A 274 -24.33 -15.41 -1.92
CA ILE A 274 -23.25 -14.91 -2.77
C ILE A 274 -23.26 -15.66 -4.08
N ALA A 275 -23.34 -14.94 -5.19
CA ALA A 275 -23.31 -15.53 -6.51
C ALA A 275 -22.01 -16.32 -6.74
N SER A 276 -22.07 -17.45 -7.44
CA SER A 276 -20.94 -18.34 -7.66
C SER A 276 -19.73 -17.65 -8.29
N TRP A 277 -19.95 -16.70 -9.19
CA TRP A 277 -18.90 -15.90 -9.84
C TRP A 277 -18.22 -14.91 -8.87
N ALA A 278 -18.88 -14.54 -7.78
CA ALA A 278 -18.36 -13.59 -6.78
C ALA A 278 -17.73 -14.27 -5.57
N LEU A 279 -18.01 -15.56 -5.35
CA LEU A 279 -17.65 -16.27 -4.12
C LEU A 279 -16.13 -16.26 -3.86
N ASN A 280 -15.29 -16.51 -4.87
CA ASN A 280 -13.84 -16.48 -4.69
C ASN A 280 -13.33 -15.06 -4.35
N GLY A 281 -13.89 -14.03 -4.98
CA GLY A 281 -13.60 -12.64 -4.66
C GLY A 281 -14.00 -12.26 -3.23
N ALA A 282 -15.18 -12.67 -2.77
CA ALA A 282 -15.63 -12.45 -1.39
C ALA A 282 -14.71 -13.16 -0.38
N LYS A 283 -14.33 -14.41 -0.64
CA LYS A 283 -13.38 -15.17 0.17
C LYS A 283 -12.00 -14.51 0.24
N ALA A 284 -11.49 -14.03 -0.90
CA ALA A 284 -10.24 -13.29 -0.97
C ALA A 284 -10.30 -12.03 -0.10
N MET A 285 -11.32 -11.21 -0.27
CA MET A 285 -11.48 -9.97 0.47
C MET A 285 -11.69 -10.18 1.97
N TYR A 286 -12.36 -11.26 2.37
CA TYR A 286 -12.47 -11.65 3.77
C TYR A 286 -11.12 -12.13 4.34
N SER A 287 -10.44 -13.02 3.65
CA SER A 287 -9.13 -13.55 4.07
C SER A 287 -8.08 -12.46 4.26
N LEU A 288 -8.12 -11.42 3.41
CA LEU A 288 -7.25 -10.24 3.49
C LEU A 288 -7.71 -9.20 4.53
N GLY A 289 -8.81 -9.45 5.25
CA GLY A 289 -9.35 -8.54 6.26
C GLY A 289 -9.98 -7.25 5.71
N ILE A 290 -10.19 -7.18 4.38
CA ILE A 290 -10.77 -6.01 3.70
C ILE A 290 -12.27 -5.95 3.94
N ILE A 291 -12.96 -7.09 3.85
CA ILE A 291 -14.38 -7.23 4.16
C ILE A 291 -14.52 -8.00 5.47
N LYS A 292 -15.21 -7.38 6.44
CA LYS A 292 -15.43 -7.96 7.78
C LYS A 292 -16.89 -8.37 8.03
N GLY A 293 -17.81 -8.01 7.12
CA GLY A 293 -19.24 -8.16 7.32
C GLY A 293 -19.85 -7.09 8.22
N SER A 294 -21.17 -7.14 8.36
CA SER A 294 -21.96 -6.31 9.26
C SER A 294 -22.78 -7.18 10.22
N SER A 295 -22.90 -6.74 11.48
CA SER A 295 -23.74 -7.45 12.47
C SER A 295 -25.18 -6.91 12.43
N ASP A 296 -26.15 -7.80 12.60
CA ASP A 296 -27.55 -7.45 12.81
C ASP A 296 -27.92 -7.20 14.27
N GLY A 297 -26.93 -7.22 15.18
CA GLY A 297 -27.13 -7.10 16.62
C GLY A 297 -27.46 -8.43 17.33
N SER A 298 -27.72 -9.52 16.59
CA SER A 298 -27.96 -10.86 17.15
C SER A 298 -26.66 -11.67 17.32
N GLY A 299 -25.53 -11.10 16.96
CA GLY A 299 -24.22 -11.77 16.93
C GLY A 299 -23.90 -12.49 15.61
N LYS A 300 -24.82 -12.47 14.65
CA LYS A 300 -24.56 -12.99 13.31
C LYS A 300 -23.90 -11.91 12.45
N LEU A 301 -23.00 -12.34 11.58
CA LEU A 301 -22.39 -11.50 10.55
C LEU A 301 -23.02 -11.77 9.20
N TYR A 302 -23.19 -10.72 8.42
CA TYR A 302 -23.73 -10.77 7.07
C TYR A 302 -22.80 -10.09 6.08
N PHE A 303 -22.68 -10.68 4.91
CA PHE A 303 -21.96 -10.10 3.79
C PHE A 303 -22.83 -9.10 3.02
N ASN A 304 -24.13 -9.37 2.92
CA ASN A 304 -25.12 -8.62 2.14
C ASN A 304 -24.74 -8.50 0.65
N PRO A 305 -24.65 -9.61 -0.09
CA PRO A 305 -24.02 -9.66 -1.42
C PRO A 305 -24.66 -8.74 -2.46
N THR A 306 -25.98 -8.60 -2.43
CA THR A 306 -26.77 -7.80 -3.38
C THR A 306 -27.06 -6.38 -2.92
N ALA A 307 -26.71 -6.04 -1.67
CA ALA A 307 -26.87 -4.68 -1.17
C ALA A 307 -25.93 -3.70 -1.90
N ASN A 308 -26.40 -2.49 -2.16
CA ASN A 308 -25.57 -1.44 -2.74
C ASN A 308 -24.45 -1.02 -1.76
N VAL A 309 -23.27 -0.79 -2.30
CA VAL A 309 -22.16 -0.25 -1.52
C VAL A 309 -22.31 1.26 -1.37
N SER A 310 -22.31 1.75 -0.14
CA SER A 310 -22.24 3.18 0.11
C SER A 310 -20.82 3.71 -0.13
N ARG A 311 -20.68 5.02 -0.40
CA ARG A 311 -19.37 5.67 -0.61
C ARG A 311 -18.42 5.43 0.56
N GLN A 312 -18.87 5.58 1.80
CA GLN A 312 -18.03 5.35 2.99
C GLN A 312 -17.60 3.89 3.16
N GLU A 313 -18.43 2.92 2.75
CA GLU A 313 -18.04 1.51 2.73
C GLU A 313 -16.99 1.22 1.66
N ALA A 314 -17.17 1.77 0.45
CA ALA A 314 -16.19 1.65 -0.63
C ALA A 314 -14.83 2.23 -0.21
N VAL A 315 -14.83 3.45 0.35
CA VAL A 315 -13.62 4.11 0.87
C VAL A 315 -12.96 3.30 1.97
N THR A 316 -13.74 2.71 2.88
CA THR A 316 -13.21 1.84 3.94
C THR A 316 -12.55 0.59 3.39
N MET A 317 -13.15 -0.06 2.40
CA MET A 317 -12.56 -1.23 1.74
C MET A 317 -11.29 -0.85 0.97
N LEU A 318 -11.30 0.26 0.23
CA LEU A 318 -10.11 0.80 -0.44
C LEU A 318 -9.01 1.19 0.56
N GLY A 319 -9.38 1.86 1.65
CA GLY A 319 -8.44 2.24 2.70
C GLY A 319 -7.81 1.06 3.43
N ARG A 320 -8.50 -0.07 3.52
CA ARG A 320 -7.91 -1.31 4.04
C ARG A 320 -6.95 -2.00 3.06
N LEU A 321 -7.02 -1.66 1.77
CA LEU A 321 -6.04 -2.08 0.76
C LEU A 321 -4.79 -1.21 0.79
N THR A 322 -4.96 0.07 1.19
CA THR A 322 -3.86 1.01 1.29
C THR A 322 -3.24 0.91 2.67
N GLU A 323 -2.02 1.37 2.78
CA GLU A 323 -1.24 1.30 4.01
C GLU A 323 -1.85 2.17 5.11
N LYS A 324 -1.95 1.62 6.32
CA LYS A 324 -2.18 2.40 7.53
C LYS A 324 -0.93 3.18 7.85
N GLY A 325 -1.02 4.49 8.02
CA GLY A 325 0.13 5.30 8.45
C GLY A 325 0.14 6.73 7.95
N TYR A 326 -0.84 7.12 7.14
CA TYR A 326 -0.98 8.53 6.79
C TYR A 326 -1.52 9.33 7.98
N ALA A 327 -0.94 10.52 8.20
CA ALA A 327 -1.39 11.43 9.25
C ALA A 327 -2.91 11.63 9.14
N GLN A 328 -3.60 11.40 10.24
CA GLN A 328 -5.03 11.66 10.32
C GLN A 328 -5.23 13.17 10.33
N GLY A 329 -5.57 13.74 9.19
CA GLY A 329 -6.01 15.12 9.11
C GLY A 329 -7.48 15.27 9.49
N ALA A 330 -7.89 16.50 9.74
CA ALA A 330 -9.30 16.80 9.97
C ALA A 330 -10.11 16.57 8.69
N LEU A 331 -11.24 15.88 8.79
CA LEU A 331 -12.18 15.75 7.67
C LEU A 331 -12.64 17.13 7.19
N LYS A 332 -12.56 17.39 5.90
CA LYS A 332 -12.84 18.71 5.28
C LYS A 332 -14.16 18.73 4.47
N PHE A 333 -15.03 17.75 4.68
CA PHE A 333 -16.31 17.67 3.98
C PHE A 333 -17.42 18.38 4.75
N THR A 334 -18.39 18.91 4.05
CA THR A 334 -19.56 19.59 4.65
C THR A 334 -20.47 18.64 5.41
N ASP A 335 -20.41 17.36 5.07
CA ASP A 335 -21.21 16.27 5.65
C ASP A 335 -20.41 15.36 6.60
N ASN A 336 -19.33 15.87 7.20
CA ASN A 336 -18.50 15.12 8.14
C ASN A 336 -19.30 14.39 9.23
N SER A 337 -20.40 14.99 9.71
CA SER A 337 -21.26 14.40 10.73
C SER A 337 -22.02 13.15 10.25
N ALA A 338 -22.14 12.93 8.93
CA ALA A 338 -22.77 11.75 8.35
C ALA A 338 -21.78 10.59 8.17
N ILE A 339 -20.48 10.86 8.28
CA ILE A 339 -19.43 9.83 8.15
C ILE A 339 -19.39 9.04 9.45
N GLN A 340 -19.58 7.72 9.32
CA GLN A 340 -19.54 6.83 10.48
C GLN A 340 -18.12 6.72 11.04
N SER A 341 -17.99 6.55 12.35
CA SER A 341 -16.71 6.50 13.06
C SER A 341 -15.74 5.43 12.51
N TRP A 342 -16.28 4.29 12.06
CA TRP A 342 -15.50 3.20 11.47
C TRP A 342 -14.93 3.54 10.09
N ALA A 343 -15.48 4.54 9.39
CA ALA A 343 -15.04 5.00 8.08
C ALA A 343 -14.13 6.24 8.15
N ALA A 344 -14.24 7.02 9.22
CA ALA A 344 -13.62 8.34 9.33
C ALA A 344 -12.10 8.34 9.08
N GLU A 345 -11.39 7.36 9.65
CA GLU A 345 -9.94 7.18 9.44
C GLU A 345 -9.60 6.99 7.96
N TYR A 346 -10.34 6.11 7.27
CA TYR A 346 -10.10 5.80 5.87
C TYR A 346 -10.48 6.94 4.94
N VAL A 347 -11.58 7.65 5.26
CA VAL A 347 -11.99 8.83 4.51
C VAL A 347 -10.94 9.93 4.64
N SER A 348 -10.43 10.20 5.84
CA SER A 348 -9.35 11.14 6.06
C SER A 348 -8.09 10.74 5.26
N THR A 349 -7.64 9.50 5.43
CA THR A 349 -6.44 8.97 4.76
C THR A 349 -6.50 9.11 3.24
N LEU A 350 -7.63 8.78 2.62
CA LEU A 350 -7.76 8.79 1.17
C LEU A 350 -8.08 10.17 0.60
N SER A 351 -8.64 11.09 1.41
CA SER A 351 -8.94 12.46 0.98
C SER A 351 -7.77 13.42 1.06
N GLU A 352 -6.82 13.19 1.97
CA GLU A 352 -5.67 14.07 2.20
C GLU A 352 -4.47 13.80 1.31
N HIS A 353 -4.60 12.84 0.39
CA HIS A 353 -3.50 12.53 -0.51
C HIS A 353 -3.18 13.72 -1.41
N ASP A 354 -2.08 14.42 -1.11
CA ASP A 354 -1.49 15.42 -1.99
C ASP A 354 -1.26 14.80 -3.38
N GLY A 355 -1.92 15.36 -4.38
CA GLY A 355 -1.85 14.88 -5.75
C GLY A 355 -2.99 13.96 -6.18
N ASN A 356 -4.04 13.80 -5.37
CA ASN A 356 -5.29 13.22 -5.86
C ASN A 356 -6.13 14.29 -6.59
N PRO A 357 -6.05 14.41 -7.92
CA PRO A 357 -6.79 15.43 -8.65
C PRO A 357 -8.30 15.18 -8.65
N TYR A 358 -8.74 14.04 -8.15
CA TYR A 358 -10.12 13.59 -8.23
C TYR A 358 -10.85 13.59 -6.88
N GLY A 359 -10.18 13.97 -5.77
CA GLY A 359 -10.75 13.99 -4.42
C GLY A 359 -11.80 12.89 -4.17
N LEU A 360 -11.69 12.12 -3.14
CA LEU A 360 -12.80 11.20 -2.84
C LEU A 360 -14.06 11.96 -2.45
#